data_adbce6622a0bfcad8320aae0a2fb970b
#
_entry.id   adbce6622a0bfcad8320aae0a2fb970b
#
_cell.length_a   1.000
_cell.length_b   1.000
_cell.length_c   1.000
_cell.angle_alpha   90.00
_cell.angle_beta   90.00
_cell.angle_gamma   90.00
#
_symmetry.space_group_name_H-M   'P 1'
#
loop_
_entity.id
_entity.type
_entity.pdbx_description
1 polymer ?
#
loop_
_entity_poly.entity_id
_entity_poly.type
_entity_poly.pdbx_seq_one_letter_code
_entity_poly.pdbx_strand_id
1 'polypeptide(L)'
;MKFTTSDGKSYDGITSADREFWIKENKPKYTVGANTFIHPTAIIADNVVIGDNCYIGPYCLIGEPAEWKGRENESKGVIIGNNVRITGHVTIDSGVNWETEIMDNCYIMKGVHIGHDAVIHDNVTLSCHALIGGHTIVETDCNIGLNACIHQNVWVPYGCMIGMGTVVTKKTEMKPNSKYVGNPARYLSPNIKP
;
A
#
# COMPACT_ATOMS: atom_id res chain seq x y z
N MET A 1 12.66 -36.01 -9.22
CA MET A 1 13.66 -35.20 -9.95
C MET A 1 14.67 -34.73 -8.91
N LYS A 2 15.93 -35.12 -9.02
CA LYS A 2 16.97 -34.66 -8.06
C LYS A 2 17.51 -33.32 -8.49
N PHE A 3 17.59 -32.40 -7.56
CA PHE A 3 18.25 -31.10 -7.76
C PHE A 3 19.56 -31.12 -7.00
N THR A 4 20.65 -30.73 -7.65
CA THR A 4 21.94 -30.57 -7.00
C THR A 4 22.32 -29.09 -7.02
N THR A 5 22.58 -28.54 -5.85
CA THR A 5 23.01 -27.15 -5.71
C THR A 5 24.50 -26.99 -6.05
N SER A 6 24.95 -25.75 -6.30
CA SER A 6 26.34 -25.46 -6.67
C SER A 6 27.38 -25.85 -5.61
N ASP A 7 26.95 -26.08 -4.34
CA ASP A 7 27.76 -26.60 -3.24
C ASP A 7 27.73 -28.13 -3.12
N GLY A 8 27.14 -28.83 -4.12
CA GLY A 8 27.14 -30.28 -4.22
C GLY A 8 26.10 -31.00 -3.37
N LYS A 9 25.17 -30.28 -2.71
CA LYS A 9 24.09 -30.89 -1.97
C LYS A 9 22.98 -31.34 -2.92
N SER A 10 22.60 -32.62 -2.82
CA SER A 10 21.47 -33.19 -3.59
C SER A 10 20.21 -33.18 -2.74
N TYR A 11 19.15 -32.63 -3.31
CA TYR A 11 17.82 -32.68 -2.72
C TYR A 11 16.92 -33.59 -3.60
N ASP A 12 16.29 -34.57 -2.99
CA ASP A 12 15.19 -35.27 -3.65
C ASP A 12 14.02 -34.30 -3.78
N GLY A 13 13.36 -34.33 -4.93
CA GLY A 13 12.29 -33.39 -5.20
C GLY A 13 11.25 -33.38 -4.08
N ILE A 14 10.75 -32.20 -3.76
CA ILE A 14 9.73 -31.98 -2.73
C ILE A 14 8.57 -32.94 -2.94
N THR A 15 8.33 -33.82 -1.98
CA THR A 15 7.19 -34.74 -2.00
C THR A 15 5.89 -34.00 -1.64
N SER A 16 4.74 -34.61 -1.94
CA SER A 16 3.45 -34.06 -1.49
C SER A 16 3.38 -33.88 0.02
N ALA A 17 3.99 -34.79 0.78
CA ALA A 17 4.06 -34.72 2.24
C ALA A 17 4.94 -33.55 2.71
N ASP A 18 6.09 -33.31 2.07
CA ASP A 18 6.96 -32.16 2.36
C ASP A 18 6.25 -30.84 2.05
N ARG A 19 5.46 -30.82 0.96
CA ARG A 19 4.67 -29.66 0.59
C ARG A 19 3.54 -29.37 1.59
N GLU A 20 2.84 -30.43 2.05
CA GLU A 20 1.81 -30.30 3.08
C GLU A 20 2.39 -29.87 4.42
N PHE A 21 3.55 -30.42 4.81
CA PHE A 21 4.28 -30.00 5.99
C PHE A 21 4.69 -28.53 5.91
N TRP A 22 5.28 -28.12 4.78
CA TRP A 22 5.70 -26.73 4.55
C TRP A 22 4.53 -25.75 4.58
N ILE A 23 3.40 -26.10 3.97
CA ILE A 23 2.16 -25.30 3.99
C ILE A 23 1.58 -25.22 5.41
N LYS A 24 1.70 -26.29 6.21
CA LYS A 24 1.18 -26.35 7.56
C LYS A 24 2.01 -25.52 8.54
N GLU A 25 3.33 -25.52 8.38
CA GLU A 25 4.29 -24.77 9.20
C GLU A 25 4.37 -23.27 8.82
N ASN A 26 4.14 -22.98 7.53
CA ASN A 26 4.21 -21.62 6.98
C ASN A 26 2.83 -21.07 6.62
N LYS A 27 1.82 -21.33 7.46
CA LYS A 27 0.53 -20.68 7.28
C LYS A 27 0.71 -19.17 7.35
N PRO A 28 0.16 -18.43 6.36
CA PRO A 28 0.18 -16.98 6.43
C PRO A 28 -0.45 -16.51 7.73
N LYS A 29 0.22 -15.62 8.43
CA LYS A 29 -0.26 -15.02 9.69
C LYS A 29 -1.06 -13.74 9.43
N TYR A 30 -1.48 -13.51 8.20
CA TYR A 30 -2.36 -12.42 7.85
C TYR A 30 -3.83 -12.87 7.86
N THR A 31 -4.74 -11.92 8.03
CA THR A 31 -6.19 -12.15 8.04
C THR A 31 -6.83 -11.61 6.77
N VAL A 32 -7.80 -12.33 6.22
CA VAL A 32 -8.51 -11.95 4.98
C VAL A 32 -10.01 -12.13 5.18
N GLY A 33 -10.76 -11.10 4.82
CA GLY A 33 -12.21 -11.09 4.85
C GLY A 33 -12.87 -11.89 3.71
N ALA A 34 -14.19 -11.92 3.74
CA ALA A 34 -15.00 -12.67 2.79
C ALA A 34 -14.92 -12.07 1.38
N ASN A 35 -15.01 -12.91 0.34
CA ASN A 35 -15.02 -12.53 -1.08
C ASN A 35 -13.80 -11.71 -1.53
N THR A 36 -12.70 -11.75 -0.80
CA THR A 36 -11.46 -11.06 -1.13
C THR A 36 -10.57 -11.96 -1.98
N PHE A 37 -10.10 -11.42 -3.11
CA PHE A 37 -9.19 -12.10 -4.01
C PHE A 37 -7.76 -11.56 -3.82
N ILE A 38 -6.81 -12.46 -3.62
CA ILE A 38 -5.37 -12.14 -3.59
C ILE A 38 -4.70 -12.90 -4.74
N HIS A 39 -4.03 -12.15 -5.63
CA HIS A 39 -3.31 -12.76 -6.74
C HIS A 39 -2.15 -13.62 -6.21
N PRO A 40 -1.90 -14.83 -6.78
CA PRO A 40 -0.88 -15.75 -6.28
C PRO A 40 0.57 -15.22 -6.25
N THR A 41 0.85 -14.14 -6.99
CA THR A 41 2.18 -13.48 -6.99
C THR A 41 2.27 -12.29 -6.04
N ALA A 42 1.21 -11.95 -5.32
CA ALA A 42 1.28 -10.95 -4.26
C ALA A 42 1.95 -11.55 -3.02
N ILE A 43 2.78 -10.76 -2.36
CA ILE A 43 3.45 -11.10 -1.11
C ILE A 43 2.79 -10.27 -0.01
N ILE A 44 2.20 -10.97 0.96
CA ILE A 44 1.53 -10.37 2.11
C ILE A 44 2.32 -10.80 3.35
N ALA A 45 2.84 -9.84 4.07
CA ALA A 45 3.59 -10.09 5.29
C ALA A 45 2.67 -10.47 6.48
N ASP A 46 3.30 -10.89 7.56
CA ASP A 46 2.62 -11.12 8.83
C ASP A 46 1.98 -9.80 9.34
N ASN A 47 0.98 -9.90 10.22
CA ASN A 47 0.28 -8.74 10.81
C ASN A 47 -0.46 -7.84 9.81
N VAL A 48 -0.84 -8.37 8.65
CA VAL A 48 -1.71 -7.68 7.69
C VAL A 48 -3.15 -8.15 7.88
N VAL A 49 -4.08 -7.20 7.94
CA VAL A 49 -5.52 -7.46 7.98
C VAL A 49 -6.14 -6.88 6.72
N ILE A 50 -6.87 -7.69 5.96
CA ILE A 50 -7.57 -7.28 4.75
C ILE A 50 -9.06 -7.56 4.93
N GLY A 51 -9.89 -6.56 4.71
CA GLY A 51 -11.34 -6.65 4.83
C GLY A 51 -12.02 -7.44 3.72
N ASP A 52 -13.33 -7.28 3.63
CA ASP A 52 -14.21 -7.99 2.70
C ASP A 52 -14.21 -7.37 1.30
N ASN A 53 -14.51 -8.20 0.28
CA ASN A 53 -14.73 -7.78 -1.11
C ASN A 53 -13.54 -7.03 -1.73
N CYS A 54 -12.32 -7.30 -1.29
CA CYS A 54 -11.10 -6.65 -1.79
C CYS A 54 -10.52 -7.41 -2.99
N TYR A 55 -9.72 -6.69 -3.78
CA TYR A 55 -8.92 -7.24 -4.86
C TYR A 55 -7.47 -6.82 -4.72
N ILE A 56 -6.58 -7.77 -4.49
CA ILE A 56 -5.13 -7.56 -4.44
C ILE A 56 -4.51 -8.16 -5.70
N GLY A 57 -4.03 -7.30 -6.57
CA GLY A 57 -3.48 -7.65 -7.88
C GLY A 57 -2.06 -8.23 -7.83
N PRO A 58 -1.50 -8.54 -9.02
CA PRO A 58 -0.20 -9.20 -9.12
C PRO A 58 0.96 -8.32 -8.62
N TYR A 59 1.98 -9.00 -8.06
CA TYR A 59 3.25 -8.40 -7.64
C TYR A 59 3.11 -7.25 -6.64
N CYS A 60 2.08 -7.27 -5.80
CA CYS A 60 1.97 -6.38 -4.65
C CYS A 60 2.85 -6.89 -3.52
N LEU A 61 3.49 -5.97 -2.78
CA LEU A 61 4.22 -6.23 -1.55
C LEU A 61 3.51 -5.45 -0.44
N ILE A 62 2.89 -6.15 0.51
CA ILE A 62 2.06 -5.52 1.55
C ILE A 62 2.54 -5.95 2.93
N GLY A 63 2.91 -4.98 3.76
CA GLY A 63 3.34 -5.19 5.13
C GLY A 63 4.84 -5.47 5.29
N GLU A 64 5.66 -5.27 4.24
CA GLU A 64 7.11 -5.32 4.35
C GLU A 64 7.62 -4.27 5.35
N PRO A 65 8.80 -4.48 5.94
CA PRO A 65 9.39 -3.54 6.88
C PRO A 65 9.47 -2.12 6.33
N ALA A 66 9.25 -1.14 7.22
CA ALA A 66 9.34 0.27 6.86
C ALA A 66 10.74 0.66 6.36
N GLU A 67 10.79 1.49 5.33
CA GLU A 67 12.02 2.14 4.83
C GLU A 67 12.51 3.23 5.82
N TRP A 68 12.73 2.81 7.08
CA TRP A 68 13.16 3.69 8.17
C TRP A 68 14.44 3.17 8.81
N LYS A 69 15.57 3.77 8.43
CA LYS A 69 16.89 3.38 8.91
C LYS A 69 16.97 3.34 10.44
N GLY A 70 17.32 2.16 10.97
CA GLY A 70 17.45 1.89 12.40
C GLY A 70 16.16 1.40 13.07
N ARG A 71 15.05 1.26 12.32
CA ARG A 71 13.78 0.70 12.79
C ARG A 71 13.23 -0.43 11.89
N GLU A 72 14.11 -1.05 11.11
CA GLU A 72 13.77 -2.06 10.09
C GLU A 72 13.14 -3.34 10.68
N ASN A 73 13.32 -3.55 11.98
CA ASN A 73 12.76 -4.72 12.69
C ASN A 73 11.45 -4.42 13.41
N GLU A 74 10.94 -3.18 13.31
CA GLU A 74 9.68 -2.81 13.94
C GLU A 74 8.53 -2.95 12.94
N SER A 75 7.47 -3.63 13.35
CA SER A 75 6.28 -3.86 12.50
C SER A 75 5.02 -3.84 13.35
N LYS A 76 4.14 -2.90 13.06
CA LYS A 76 2.77 -2.84 13.59
C LYS A 76 1.78 -3.49 12.64
N GLY A 77 2.14 -3.61 11.37
CA GLY A 77 1.30 -4.21 10.36
C GLY A 77 0.60 -3.20 9.44
N VAL A 78 -0.32 -3.73 8.66
CA VAL A 78 -1.16 -2.97 7.72
C VAL A 78 -2.62 -3.38 7.90
N ILE A 79 -3.51 -2.41 7.93
CA ILE A 79 -4.96 -2.65 7.92
C ILE A 79 -5.53 -2.14 6.60
N ILE A 80 -6.24 -3.00 5.89
CA ILE A 80 -6.95 -2.67 4.66
C ILE A 80 -8.44 -2.93 4.91
N GLY A 81 -9.25 -1.91 4.72
CA GLY A 81 -10.71 -1.94 4.88
C GLY A 81 -11.41 -2.78 3.80
N ASN A 82 -12.70 -2.51 3.62
CA ASN A 82 -13.55 -3.26 2.71
C ASN A 82 -13.62 -2.62 1.31
N ASN A 83 -13.95 -3.42 0.30
CA ASN A 83 -14.13 -2.96 -1.08
C ASN A 83 -12.89 -2.24 -1.66
N VAL A 84 -11.70 -2.52 -1.16
CA VAL A 84 -10.45 -1.92 -1.62
C VAL A 84 -9.94 -2.65 -2.85
N ARG A 85 -9.55 -1.88 -3.87
CA ARG A 85 -8.97 -2.45 -5.09
C ARG A 85 -7.54 -1.99 -5.29
N ILE A 86 -6.60 -2.93 -5.21
CA ILE A 86 -5.16 -2.74 -5.44
C ILE A 86 -4.79 -3.45 -6.74
N THR A 87 -4.43 -2.70 -7.80
CA THR A 87 -4.40 -3.28 -9.16
C THR A 87 -3.10 -4.00 -9.54
N GLY A 88 -2.01 -3.83 -8.79
CA GLY A 88 -0.76 -4.58 -8.96
C GLY A 88 0.50 -3.72 -8.87
N HIS A 89 1.65 -4.37 -8.60
CA HIS A 89 2.94 -3.70 -8.41
C HIS A 89 2.90 -2.58 -7.36
N VAL A 90 2.07 -2.70 -6.36
CA VAL A 90 1.90 -1.74 -5.27
C VAL A 90 2.74 -2.19 -4.08
N THR A 91 3.41 -1.25 -3.42
CA THR A 91 4.13 -1.50 -2.17
C THR A 91 3.48 -0.72 -1.03
N ILE A 92 3.26 -1.40 0.09
CA ILE A 92 2.69 -0.81 1.30
C ILE A 92 3.55 -1.25 2.47
N ASP A 93 4.26 -0.30 3.06
CA ASP A 93 5.11 -0.56 4.21
C ASP A 93 4.28 -0.83 5.47
N SER A 94 4.76 -1.72 6.31
CA SER A 94 4.24 -1.90 7.65
C SER A 94 4.40 -0.62 8.47
N GLY A 95 3.43 -0.34 9.30
CA GLY A 95 3.57 0.73 10.28
C GLY A 95 4.66 0.43 11.31
N VAL A 96 5.18 1.49 11.92
CA VAL A 96 6.23 1.44 12.94
C VAL A 96 5.72 1.93 14.29
N ASN A 97 5.02 3.05 14.32
CA ASN A 97 4.42 3.60 15.54
C ASN A 97 2.97 3.12 15.72
N TRP A 98 2.22 3.05 14.64
CA TRP A 98 0.89 2.47 14.53
C TRP A 98 0.78 1.71 13.19
N GLU A 99 -0.34 1.11 12.90
CA GLU A 99 -0.57 0.41 11.63
C GLU A 99 -0.58 1.40 10.45
N THR A 100 -0.12 0.98 9.28
CA THR A 100 -0.43 1.68 8.02
C THR A 100 -1.86 1.31 7.63
N GLU A 101 -2.72 2.31 7.41
CA GLU A 101 -4.15 2.09 7.22
C GLU A 101 -4.64 2.52 5.84
N ILE A 102 -5.44 1.68 5.21
CA ILE A 102 -6.21 1.99 4.01
C ILE A 102 -7.67 1.68 4.32
N MET A 103 -8.51 2.71 4.35
CA MET A 103 -9.92 2.56 4.69
C MET A 103 -10.76 2.08 3.49
N ASP A 104 -12.07 2.11 3.62
CA ASP A 104 -12.99 1.49 2.69
C ASP A 104 -13.04 2.16 1.31
N ASN A 105 -13.40 1.37 0.29
CA ASN A 105 -13.68 1.83 -1.08
C ASN A 105 -12.51 2.52 -1.79
N CYS A 106 -11.27 2.32 -1.36
CA CYS A 106 -10.11 2.91 -1.99
C CYS A 106 -9.74 2.21 -3.30
N TYR A 107 -9.22 2.99 -4.25
CA TYR A 107 -8.73 2.50 -5.54
C TYR A 107 -7.24 2.83 -5.71
N ILE A 108 -6.39 1.82 -5.55
CA ILE A 108 -4.93 1.95 -5.57
C ILE A 108 -4.40 1.36 -6.89
N MET A 109 -3.87 2.22 -7.75
CA MET A 109 -3.42 1.82 -9.09
C MET A 109 -1.97 1.33 -9.09
N LYS A 110 -1.54 0.81 -10.25
CA LYS A 110 -0.23 0.20 -10.43
C LYS A 110 0.94 1.11 -10.05
N GLY A 111 1.91 0.54 -9.36
CA GLY A 111 3.16 1.20 -9.01
C GLY A 111 3.05 2.24 -7.90
N VAL A 112 1.92 2.32 -7.20
CA VAL A 112 1.78 3.18 -6.02
C VAL A 112 2.68 2.65 -4.91
N HIS A 113 3.32 3.57 -4.17
CA HIS A 113 3.97 3.28 -2.89
C HIS A 113 3.26 4.01 -1.77
N ILE A 114 3.01 3.30 -0.66
CA ILE A 114 2.46 3.86 0.58
C ILE A 114 3.45 3.55 1.70
N GLY A 115 4.06 4.60 2.24
CA GLY A 115 5.03 4.51 3.31
C GLY A 115 4.38 4.21 4.67
N HIS A 116 5.21 3.79 5.62
CA HIS A 116 4.84 3.40 6.97
C HIS A 116 4.00 4.44 7.72
N ASP A 117 3.12 3.99 8.58
CA ASP A 117 2.27 4.87 9.42
C ASP A 117 1.37 5.83 8.61
N ALA A 118 1.21 5.64 7.31
CA ALA A 118 0.31 6.45 6.49
C ALA A 118 -1.14 6.01 6.69
N VAL A 119 -2.07 6.97 6.59
CA VAL A 119 -3.51 6.73 6.69
C VAL A 119 -4.20 7.23 5.42
N ILE A 120 -4.83 6.32 4.70
CA ILE A 120 -5.60 6.60 3.48
C ILE A 120 -7.07 6.40 3.81
N HIS A 121 -7.82 7.50 3.89
CA HIS A 121 -9.24 7.46 4.23
C HIS A 121 -10.12 6.95 3.09
N ASP A 122 -11.44 6.87 3.37
CA ASP A 122 -12.42 6.29 2.46
C ASP A 122 -12.48 6.97 1.08
N ASN A 123 -12.82 6.19 0.06
CA ASN A 123 -13.04 6.65 -1.31
C ASN A 123 -11.84 7.35 -1.95
N VAL A 124 -10.63 7.16 -1.44
CA VAL A 124 -9.42 7.74 -2.03
C VAL A 124 -9.00 6.97 -3.26
N THR A 125 -8.63 7.73 -4.30
CA THR A 125 -7.97 7.18 -5.50
C THR A 125 -6.51 7.59 -5.53
N LEU A 126 -5.61 6.60 -5.55
CA LEU A 126 -4.18 6.80 -5.82
C LEU A 126 -3.88 6.32 -7.23
N SER A 127 -3.58 7.25 -8.14
CA SER A 127 -3.28 6.94 -9.54
C SER A 127 -1.90 6.31 -9.70
N CYS A 128 -1.64 5.73 -10.88
CA CYS A 128 -0.39 4.99 -11.12
C CYS A 128 0.85 5.78 -10.71
N HIS A 129 1.74 5.10 -10.00
CA HIS A 129 3.02 5.63 -9.52
C HIS A 129 2.90 6.85 -8.57
N ALA A 130 1.77 7.06 -7.93
CA ALA A 130 1.69 8.02 -6.82
C ALA A 130 2.54 7.51 -5.63
N LEU A 131 3.29 8.42 -5.00
CA LEU A 131 4.17 8.11 -3.88
C LEU A 131 3.67 8.84 -2.64
N ILE A 132 3.32 8.08 -1.61
CA ILE A 132 2.82 8.58 -0.33
C ILE A 132 3.90 8.32 0.73
N GLY A 133 4.50 9.38 1.25
CA GLY A 133 5.52 9.29 2.29
C GLY A 133 4.95 8.86 3.63
N GLY A 134 5.81 8.38 4.51
CA GLY A 134 5.42 7.90 5.85
C GLY A 134 4.69 8.97 6.68
N HIS A 135 3.81 8.55 7.58
CA HIS A 135 2.97 9.41 8.44
C HIS A 135 2.09 10.40 7.67
N THR A 136 1.84 10.17 6.40
CA THR A 136 0.95 11.03 5.59
C THR A 136 -0.50 10.63 5.83
N ILE A 137 -1.36 11.61 5.97
CA ILE A 137 -2.81 11.41 6.03
C ILE A 137 -3.43 11.94 4.74
N VAL A 138 -4.12 11.08 4.01
CA VAL A 138 -4.93 11.47 2.84
C VAL A 138 -6.39 11.28 3.20
N GLU A 139 -7.10 12.40 3.38
CA GLU A 139 -8.49 12.34 3.80
C GLU A 139 -9.44 11.87 2.69
N THR A 140 -10.66 11.61 3.11
CA THR A 140 -11.78 11.08 2.31
C THR A 140 -11.95 11.82 0.98
N ASP A 141 -12.31 11.07 -0.06
CA ASP A 141 -12.65 11.58 -1.39
C ASP A 141 -11.51 12.29 -2.14
N CYS A 142 -10.28 12.10 -1.72
CA CYS A 142 -9.13 12.65 -2.44
C CYS A 142 -8.77 11.84 -3.68
N ASN A 143 -8.19 12.53 -4.68
CA ASN A 143 -7.61 11.92 -5.87
C ASN A 143 -6.16 12.37 -6.02
N ILE A 144 -5.22 11.45 -5.91
CA ILE A 144 -3.79 11.69 -6.07
C ILE A 144 -3.40 11.25 -7.48
N GLY A 145 -3.01 12.21 -8.29
CA GLY A 145 -2.73 12.02 -9.72
C GLY A 145 -1.48 11.20 -10.03
N LEU A 146 -1.34 10.81 -11.28
CA LEU A 146 -0.21 10.03 -11.81
C LEU A 146 1.13 10.65 -11.43
N ASN A 147 2.06 9.85 -10.89
CA ASN A 147 3.40 10.31 -10.48
C ASN A 147 3.41 11.49 -9.48
N ALA A 148 2.32 11.75 -8.78
CA ALA A 148 2.33 12.75 -7.73
C ALA A 148 3.11 12.23 -6.50
N CYS A 149 3.88 13.10 -5.85
CA CYS A 149 4.69 12.77 -4.68
C CYS A 149 4.19 13.58 -3.49
N ILE A 150 3.77 12.90 -2.44
CA ILE A 150 3.36 13.50 -1.18
C ILE A 150 4.47 13.25 -0.16
N HIS A 151 5.08 14.33 0.34
CA HIS A 151 6.15 14.23 1.33
C HIS A 151 5.64 13.64 2.64
N GLN A 152 6.50 12.92 3.35
CA GLN A 152 6.17 12.39 4.69
C GLN A 152 5.63 13.46 5.65
N ASN A 153 4.74 13.07 6.57
CA ASN A 153 4.09 13.94 7.55
C ASN A 153 3.27 15.08 6.91
N VAL A 154 2.67 14.84 5.76
CA VAL A 154 1.74 15.77 5.11
C VAL A 154 0.32 15.35 5.40
N TRP A 155 -0.54 16.31 5.60
CA TRP A 155 -1.98 16.13 5.66
C TRP A 155 -2.63 16.68 4.40
N VAL A 156 -3.30 15.81 3.63
CA VAL A 156 -4.07 16.17 2.43
C VAL A 156 -5.55 16.22 2.83
N PRO A 157 -6.15 17.41 2.90
CA PRO A 157 -7.54 17.57 3.34
C PRO A 157 -8.53 16.91 2.38
N TYR A 158 -9.73 16.61 2.89
CA TYR A 158 -10.79 15.93 2.16
C TYR A 158 -11.15 16.59 0.83
N GLY A 159 -11.54 15.77 -0.15
CA GLY A 159 -11.98 16.24 -1.45
C GLY A 159 -10.91 16.91 -2.29
N CYS A 160 -9.64 16.81 -1.94
CA CYS A 160 -8.56 17.38 -2.73
C CYS A 160 -8.25 16.55 -3.97
N MET A 161 -7.86 17.25 -5.04
CA MET A 161 -7.28 16.67 -6.24
C MET A 161 -5.84 17.14 -6.39
N ILE A 162 -4.90 16.22 -6.33
CA ILE A 162 -3.48 16.48 -6.60
C ILE A 162 -3.21 16.10 -8.05
N GLY A 163 -2.83 17.07 -8.87
CA GLY A 163 -2.57 16.85 -10.30
C GLY A 163 -1.38 15.92 -10.55
N MET A 164 -1.30 15.38 -11.75
CA MET A 164 -0.19 14.51 -12.14
C MET A 164 1.17 15.21 -12.01
N GLY A 165 2.19 14.48 -11.55
CA GLY A 165 3.56 15.00 -11.39
C GLY A 165 3.70 16.09 -10.31
N THR A 166 2.69 16.32 -9.49
CA THR A 166 2.72 17.33 -8.43
C THR A 166 3.54 16.87 -7.25
N VAL A 167 4.35 17.78 -6.68
CA VAL A 167 5.13 17.52 -5.47
C VAL A 167 4.57 18.34 -4.30
N VAL A 168 3.88 17.65 -3.39
CA VAL A 168 3.34 18.24 -2.16
C VAL A 168 4.40 18.14 -1.06
N THR A 169 4.76 19.27 -0.48
CA THR A 169 5.77 19.37 0.58
C THR A 169 5.13 19.75 1.91
N LYS A 170 5.87 19.59 3.01
CA LYS A 170 5.43 20.04 4.36
C LYS A 170 5.05 21.52 4.44
N LYS A 171 5.52 22.33 3.49
CA LYS A 171 5.22 23.77 3.43
C LYS A 171 4.02 24.10 2.56
N THR A 172 3.40 23.10 1.96
CA THR A 172 2.22 23.31 1.11
C THR A 172 1.00 23.47 2.00
N GLU A 173 0.48 24.69 2.06
CA GLU A 173 -0.80 24.96 2.74
C GLU A 173 -1.94 24.48 1.87
N MET A 174 -2.77 23.60 2.42
CA MET A 174 -3.85 22.97 1.68
C MET A 174 -5.21 23.25 2.32
N LYS A 175 -6.21 23.44 1.44
CA LYS A 175 -7.62 23.64 1.83
C LYS A 175 -8.45 22.48 1.28
N PRO A 176 -9.50 22.06 1.98
CA PRO A 176 -10.43 21.06 1.48
C PRO A 176 -11.03 21.42 0.11
N ASN A 177 -11.49 20.40 -0.62
CA ASN A 177 -12.16 20.56 -1.91
C ASN A 177 -11.40 21.45 -2.89
N SER A 178 -10.09 21.26 -3.00
CA SER A 178 -9.21 22.09 -3.82
C SER A 178 -8.31 21.26 -4.72
N LYS A 179 -7.93 21.85 -5.85
CA LYS A 179 -6.98 21.27 -6.80
C LYS A 179 -5.61 21.91 -6.62
N TYR A 180 -4.58 21.05 -6.60
CA TYR A 180 -3.18 21.46 -6.47
C TYR A 180 -2.36 20.88 -7.60
N VAL A 181 -1.44 21.67 -8.15
CA VAL A 181 -0.56 21.27 -9.25
C VAL A 181 0.84 21.86 -9.10
N GLY A 182 1.82 21.24 -9.73
CA GLY A 182 3.18 21.76 -9.86
C GLY A 182 4.18 21.21 -8.85
N ASN A 183 5.43 21.64 -8.98
CA ASN A 183 6.56 21.31 -8.12
C ASN A 183 7.30 22.62 -7.71
N PRO A 184 7.16 23.06 -6.47
CA PRO A 184 6.26 22.56 -5.43
C PRO A 184 4.79 22.86 -5.73
N ALA A 185 3.90 22.09 -5.12
CA ALA A 185 2.46 22.20 -5.31
C ALA A 185 1.92 23.61 -5.02
N ARG A 186 1.01 24.08 -5.87
CA ARG A 186 0.31 25.35 -5.75
C ARG A 186 -1.19 25.14 -5.94
N TYR A 187 -2.00 25.91 -5.25
CA TYR A 187 -3.44 25.94 -5.46
C TYR A 187 -3.77 26.32 -6.90
N LEU A 188 -4.65 25.59 -7.52
CA LEU A 188 -5.13 25.85 -8.89
C LEU A 188 -6.54 26.40 -8.91
N SER A 189 -7.48 25.70 -8.30
CA SER A 189 -8.92 26.05 -8.31
C SER A 189 -9.67 25.23 -7.25
N PRO A 190 -10.94 25.56 -6.95
CA PRO A 190 -11.82 24.63 -6.22
C PRO A 190 -11.95 23.30 -6.96
N ASN A 191 -12.08 22.21 -6.22
CA ASN A 191 -12.43 20.88 -6.75
C ASN A 191 -13.93 20.67 -6.59
N ILE A 192 -14.71 21.21 -7.49
CA ILE A 192 -16.17 21.02 -7.51
C ILE A 192 -16.41 19.67 -8.20
N LYS A 193 -16.85 18.67 -7.44
CA LYS A 193 -17.37 17.43 -8.02
C LYS A 193 -18.76 17.70 -8.56
N PRO A 194 -19.13 17.21 -9.75
CA PRO A 194 -20.47 17.34 -10.31
C PRO A 194 -21.51 16.59 -9.48
#